data_51af0df615435fd5f8d9846d2a5cc9ef
#
_entry.id   51af0df615435fd5f8d9846d2a5cc9ef
#
_cell.length_a   1.000
_cell.length_b   1.000
_cell.length_c   1.000
_cell.angle_alpha   90.00
_cell.angle_beta   90.00
_cell.angle_gamma   90.00
#
_symmetry.space_group_name_H-M   'P 1'
#
loop_
_entity.id
_entity.type
_entity.pdbx_description
1 polymer ?
#
loop_
_entity_poly.entity_id
_entity_poly.type
_entity_poly.pdbx_seq_one_letter_code
_entity_poly.pdbx_strand_id
1 'polypeptide(L)'
;MSRARIHDCTRCGEQVTPERRSYRYAESGLSNVILQGIEMADCAKCGNSDVIIPRMAKIHRAIAEALVKSPARLTGEELRFLRKHLGLSGDQLGGYLHTDRTKISKWERGEDRIGPPTDRLVRLLVAAIDGELRPGVSAVAEHLPQISDEPGRDWELHVDVATLRTTFLSVSRAA
;
A
#
# COMPACT_ATOMS: atom_id res chain seq x y z
N MET A 1 -15.54 18.49 -21.14
CA MET A 1 -14.24 19.18 -20.93
C MET A 1 -14.15 19.56 -19.46
N SER A 2 -13.37 18.82 -18.67
CA SER A 2 -13.21 19.11 -17.23
C SER A 2 -12.37 20.38 -17.10
N ARG A 3 -12.91 21.41 -16.45
CA ARG A 3 -12.15 22.64 -16.12
C ARG A 3 -10.93 22.21 -15.28
N ALA A 4 -9.73 22.55 -15.74
CA ALA A 4 -8.52 22.38 -14.95
C ALA A 4 -8.73 23.10 -13.60
N ARG A 5 -8.60 22.36 -12.50
CA ARG A 5 -8.66 22.97 -11.15
C ARG A 5 -7.37 23.74 -10.96
N ILE A 6 -7.49 25.02 -10.64
CA ILE A 6 -6.37 25.84 -10.21
C ILE A 6 -6.03 25.44 -8.77
N HIS A 7 -4.75 25.29 -8.48
CA HIS A 7 -4.21 24.97 -7.15
C HIS A 7 -3.30 26.12 -6.70
N ASP A 8 -3.46 26.60 -5.48
CA ASP A 8 -2.57 27.60 -4.90
C ASP A 8 -1.37 26.88 -4.29
N CYS A 9 -0.16 27.23 -4.74
CA CYS A 9 1.08 26.63 -4.24
C CYS A 9 1.18 26.76 -2.73
N THR A 10 1.37 25.64 -2.02
CA THR A 10 1.39 25.59 -0.55
C THR A 10 2.55 26.41 0.05
N ARG A 11 3.59 26.74 -0.74
CA ARG A 11 4.75 27.48 -0.26
C ARG A 11 4.68 29.01 -0.51
N CYS A 12 4.16 29.44 -1.66
CA CYS A 12 4.21 30.86 -2.04
C CYS A 12 2.87 31.45 -2.50
N GLY A 13 1.80 30.68 -2.52
CA GLY A 13 0.46 31.11 -2.91
C GLY A 13 0.27 31.37 -4.41
N GLU A 14 1.27 31.09 -5.27
CA GLU A 14 1.13 31.24 -6.71
C GLU A 14 0.14 30.25 -7.28
N GLN A 15 -0.71 30.68 -8.23
CA GLN A 15 -1.65 29.81 -8.88
C GLN A 15 -0.95 28.93 -9.93
N VAL A 16 -1.11 27.62 -9.78
CA VAL A 16 -0.55 26.61 -10.67
C VAL A 16 -1.63 25.65 -11.18
N THR A 17 -1.44 25.16 -12.39
CA THR A 17 -2.36 24.15 -12.95
C THR A 17 -1.76 22.76 -12.71
N PRO A 18 -2.42 21.88 -11.93
CA PRO A 18 -1.93 20.55 -11.70
C PRO A 18 -1.97 19.70 -12.97
N GLU A 19 -0.97 18.84 -13.12
CA GLU A 19 -0.91 17.82 -14.17
C GLU A 19 -1.05 16.43 -13.58
N ARG A 20 -1.66 15.50 -14.34
CA ARG A 20 -1.79 14.11 -13.91
C ARG A 20 -0.55 13.32 -14.28
N ARG A 21 0.08 12.71 -13.27
CA ARG A 21 1.30 11.92 -13.43
C ARG A 21 1.24 10.64 -12.59
N SER A 22 2.17 9.72 -12.85
CA SER A 22 2.44 8.61 -11.94
C SER A 22 3.34 9.10 -10.80
N TYR A 23 3.06 8.62 -9.58
CA TYR A 23 3.76 9.01 -8.38
C TYR A 23 4.14 7.79 -7.55
N ARG A 24 5.42 7.66 -7.19
CA ARG A 24 5.89 6.63 -6.26
C ARG A 24 5.51 7.00 -4.84
N TYR A 25 4.58 6.23 -4.27
CA TYR A 25 3.96 6.56 -2.98
C TYR A 25 4.78 6.02 -1.80
N ALA A 26 5.99 6.56 -1.61
CA ALA A 26 6.89 6.17 -0.53
C ALA A 26 6.32 6.45 0.87
N GLU A 27 5.46 7.46 1.00
CA GLU A 27 4.81 7.84 2.27
C GLU A 27 3.87 6.76 2.82
N SER A 28 3.43 5.82 1.98
CA SER A 28 2.72 4.64 2.44
C SER A 28 3.59 3.74 3.33
N GLY A 29 4.91 3.87 3.23
CA GLY A 29 5.89 2.97 3.83
C GLY A 29 6.11 1.69 3.02
N LEU A 30 5.62 1.66 1.77
CA LEU A 30 5.84 0.60 0.79
C LEU A 30 6.72 1.15 -0.33
N SER A 31 7.83 0.47 -0.61
CA SER A 31 8.80 0.90 -1.62
C SER A 31 8.33 0.67 -3.06
N ASN A 32 7.30 -0.15 -3.25
CA ASN A 32 6.86 -0.66 -4.55
C ASN A 32 5.44 -0.20 -4.96
N VAL A 33 4.88 0.85 -4.36
CA VAL A 33 3.54 1.36 -4.72
C VAL A 33 3.65 2.57 -5.64
N ILE A 34 2.97 2.50 -6.78
CA ILE A 34 2.84 3.58 -7.76
C ILE A 34 1.38 4.01 -7.85
N LEU A 35 1.10 5.27 -7.53
CA LEU A 35 -0.21 5.88 -7.78
C LEU A 35 -0.26 6.44 -9.20
N GLN A 36 -1.27 6.06 -9.96
CA GLN A 36 -1.48 6.53 -11.33
C GLN A 36 -2.58 7.58 -11.39
N GLY A 37 -2.33 8.64 -12.14
CA GLY A 37 -3.29 9.73 -12.31
C GLY A 37 -3.36 10.71 -11.13
N ILE A 38 -2.31 10.80 -10.32
CA ILE A 38 -2.15 11.79 -9.26
C ILE A 38 -1.98 13.18 -9.88
N GLU A 39 -2.68 14.16 -9.31
CA GLU A 39 -2.49 15.57 -9.65
C GLU A 39 -1.27 16.12 -8.91
N MET A 40 -0.30 16.64 -9.68
CA MET A 40 0.92 17.28 -9.17
C MET A 40 0.98 18.71 -9.66
N ALA A 41 1.23 19.66 -8.76
CA ALA A 41 1.30 21.07 -9.05
C ALA A 41 2.74 21.60 -8.85
N ASP A 42 3.47 21.79 -9.96
CA ASP A 42 4.83 22.29 -9.96
C ASP A 42 4.83 23.82 -10.06
N CYS A 43 5.32 24.50 -9.04
CA CYS A 43 5.38 25.95 -8.99
C CYS A 43 6.67 26.49 -9.61
N ALA A 44 6.57 27.12 -10.78
CA ALA A 44 7.72 27.74 -11.46
C ALA A 44 8.33 28.89 -10.67
N LYS A 45 7.56 29.56 -9.80
CA LYS A 45 8.03 30.74 -9.02
C LYS A 45 8.95 30.36 -7.86
N CYS A 46 8.66 29.28 -7.15
CA CYS A 46 9.45 28.90 -5.95
C CYS A 46 10.04 27.49 -5.99
N GLY A 47 9.85 26.76 -7.10
CA GLY A 47 10.36 25.39 -7.28
C GLY A 47 9.68 24.32 -6.42
N ASN A 48 8.57 24.65 -5.71
CA ASN A 48 7.83 23.69 -4.92
C ASN A 48 7.00 22.77 -5.80
N SER A 49 6.88 21.49 -5.42
CA SER A 49 6.02 20.51 -6.09
C SER A 49 5.01 19.96 -5.07
N ASP A 50 3.75 20.26 -5.28
CA ASP A 50 2.65 19.80 -4.42
C ASP A 50 2.03 18.54 -5.00
N VAL A 51 1.97 17.47 -4.20
CA VAL A 51 1.33 16.20 -4.56
C VAL A 51 -0.06 16.15 -3.96
N ILE A 52 -1.09 16.08 -4.80
CA ILE A 52 -2.49 16.11 -4.38
C ILE A 52 -3.05 14.68 -4.39
N ILE A 53 -3.07 14.03 -3.22
CA ILE A 53 -3.57 12.67 -3.07
C ILE A 53 -5.04 12.71 -2.63
N PRO A 54 -5.99 12.40 -3.53
CA PRO A 54 -7.40 12.40 -3.16
C PRO A 54 -7.76 11.12 -2.40
N ARG A 55 -8.75 11.19 -1.51
CA ARG A 55 -9.37 10.01 -0.90
C ARG A 55 -8.36 9.01 -0.32
N MET A 56 -7.36 9.47 0.40
CA MET A 56 -6.24 8.66 0.93
C MET A 56 -6.70 7.37 1.63
N ALA A 57 -7.76 7.42 2.45
CA ALA A 57 -8.29 6.23 3.12
C ALA A 57 -8.76 5.15 2.12
N LYS A 58 -9.36 5.54 0.98
CA LYS A 58 -9.79 4.59 -0.05
C LYS A 58 -8.61 4.01 -0.82
N ILE A 59 -7.56 4.81 -1.05
CA ILE A 59 -6.31 4.33 -1.67
C ILE A 59 -5.63 3.33 -0.75
N HIS A 60 -5.49 3.62 0.54
CA HIS A 60 -4.92 2.68 1.52
C HIS A 60 -5.71 1.37 1.59
N ARG A 61 -7.04 1.44 1.54
CA ARG A 61 -7.87 0.23 1.50
C ARG A 61 -7.65 -0.56 0.21
N ALA A 62 -7.61 0.09 -0.96
CA ALA A 62 -7.31 -0.58 -2.23
C ALA A 62 -5.93 -1.27 -2.21
N ILE A 63 -4.92 -0.65 -1.59
CA ILE A 63 -3.62 -1.27 -1.37
C ILE A 63 -3.75 -2.49 -0.44
N ALA A 64 -4.44 -2.37 0.69
CA ALA A 64 -4.66 -3.50 1.61
C ALA A 64 -5.38 -4.66 0.92
N GLU A 65 -6.43 -4.40 0.14
CA GLU A 65 -7.15 -5.39 -0.68
C GLU A 65 -6.23 -6.11 -1.66
N ALA A 66 -5.34 -5.37 -2.33
CA ALA A 66 -4.36 -5.95 -3.25
C ALA A 66 -3.36 -6.84 -2.51
N LEU A 67 -2.84 -6.38 -1.36
CA LEU A 67 -1.86 -7.15 -0.58
C LEU A 67 -2.44 -8.45 -0.02
N VAL A 68 -3.69 -8.47 0.46
CA VAL A 68 -4.30 -9.71 0.96
C VAL A 68 -4.56 -10.73 -0.15
N LYS A 69 -4.64 -10.29 -1.41
CA LYS A 69 -4.78 -11.12 -2.61
C LYS A 69 -3.46 -11.40 -3.32
N SER A 70 -2.37 -10.77 -2.90
CA SER A 70 -1.07 -10.95 -3.55
C SER A 70 -0.69 -12.42 -3.61
N PRO A 71 -0.26 -12.94 -4.77
CA PRO A 71 0.17 -14.33 -4.90
C PRO A 71 1.52 -14.61 -4.23
N ALA A 72 2.24 -13.56 -3.86
CA ALA A 72 3.53 -13.67 -3.18
C ALA A 72 3.38 -13.53 -1.67
N ARG A 73 4.30 -14.12 -0.90
CA ARG A 73 4.38 -13.96 0.54
C ARG A 73 4.66 -12.49 0.90
N LEU A 74 4.01 -12.02 1.98
CA LEU A 74 4.18 -10.65 2.48
C LEU A 74 5.63 -10.35 2.85
N THR A 75 6.10 -9.18 2.43
CA THR A 75 7.34 -8.58 2.90
C THR A 75 7.14 -7.92 4.28
N GLY A 76 8.23 -7.52 4.91
CA GLY A 76 8.16 -6.81 6.19
C GLY A 76 7.45 -5.44 6.08
N GLU A 77 7.69 -4.72 4.97
CA GLU A 77 7.01 -3.45 4.69
C GLU A 77 5.50 -3.64 4.54
N GLU A 78 5.08 -4.69 3.83
CA GLU A 78 3.66 -5.02 3.62
C GLU A 78 2.98 -5.44 4.92
N LEU A 79 3.65 -6.24 5.77
CA LEU A 79 3.15 -6.55 7.11
C LEU A 79 2.95 -5.27 7.93
N ARG A 80 3.93 -4.38 7.93
CA ARG A 80 3.86 -3.10 8.65
C ARG A 80 2.74 -2.22 8.14
N PHE A 81 2.55 -2.17 6.81
CA PHE A 81 1.45 -1.43 6.19
C PHE A 81 0.09 -1.98 6.64
N LEU A 82 -0.13 -3.29 6.53
CA LEU A 82 -1.38 -3.95 6.92
C LEU A 82 -1.68 -3.77 8.41
N ARG A 83 -0.68 -3.92 9.29
CA ARG A 83 -0.86 -3.65 10.72
C ARG A 83 -1.30 -2.20 10.99
N LYS A 84 -0.64 -1.23 10.36
CA LYS A 84 -1.00 0.20 10.49
C LYS A 84 -2.38 0.51 9.91
N HIS A 85 -2.73 -0.13 8.80
CA HIS A 85 -4.05 -0.03 8.18
C HIS A 85 -5.16 -0.45 9.15
N LEU A 86 -4.94 -1.50 9.94
CA LEU A 86 -5.85 -1.94 11.00
C LEU A 86 -5.78 -1.09 12.29
N GLY A 87 -4.88 -0.11 12.38
CA GLY A 87 -4.66 0.68 13.58
C GLY A 87 -4.03 -0.09 14.74
N LEU A 88 -3.44 -1.27 14.48
CA LEU A 88 -2.86 -2.12 15.52
C LEU A 88 -1.44 -1.67 15.90
N SER A 89 -1.13 -1.71 17.20
CA SER A 89 0.25 -1.66 17.70
C SER A 89 0.98 -2.99 17.43
N GLY A 90 2.31 -2.99 17.57
CA GLY A 90 3.10 -4.22 17.48
C GLY A 90 2.70 -5.26 18.53
N ASP A 91 2.38 -4.81 19.75
CA ASP A 91 1.93 -5.69 20.85
C ASP A 91 0.55 -6.30 20.55
N GLN A 92 -0.38 -5.51 20.03
CA GLN A 92 -1.70 -6.01 19.64
C GLN A 92 -1.62 -7.04 18.52
N LEU A 93 -0.83 -6.77 17.46
CA LEU A 93 -0.62 -7.78 16.41
C LEU A 93 0.07 -9.02 16.97
N GLY A 94 1.07 -8.85 17.85
CA GLY A 94 1.73 -9.94 18.56
C GLY A 94 0.75 -10.83 19.34
N GLY A 95 -0.24 -10.23 20.01
CA GLY A 95 -1.32 -10.95 20.69
C GLY A 95 -2.13 -11.84 19.76
N TYR A 96 -2.52 -11.32 18.56
CA TYR A 96 -3.25 -12.12 17.56
C TYR A 96 -2.41 -13.27 16.98
N LEU A 97 -1.10 -13.05 16.82
CA LEU A 97 -0.18 -14.02 16.22
C LEU A 97 0.53 -14.92 17.25
N HIS A 98 0.18 -14.77 18.53
CA HIS A 98 0.83 -15.46 19.65
C HIS A 98 2.35 -15.34 19.64
N THR A 99 2.82 -14.08 19.47
CA THR A 99 4.25 -13.76 19.44
C THR A 99 4.51 -12.41 20.14
N ASP A 100 5.77 -12.09 20.41
CA ASP A 100 6.14 -10.84 21.06
C ASP A 100 6.36 -9.69 20.06
N ARG A 101 6.35 -8.46 20.59
CA ARG A 101 6.60 -7.24 19.81
C ARG A 101 7.97 -7.23 19.13
N THR A 102 8.98 -7.82 19.74
CA THR A 102 10.34 -7.88 19.20
C THR A 102 10.35 -8.68 17.88
N LYS A 103 9.65 -9.80 17.88
CA LYS A 103 9.48 -10.63 16.67
C LYS A 103 8.75 -9.89 15.56
N ILE A 104 7.63 -9.21 15.89
CA ILE A 104 6.91 -8.35 14.92
C ILE A 104 7.86 -7.30 14.34
N SER A 105 8.63 -6.62 15.18
CA SER A 105 9.57 -5.59 14.74
C SER A 105 10.67 -6.14 13.81
N LYS A 106 11.20 -7.34 14.09
CA LYS A 106 12.19 -8.01 13.21
C LYS A 106 11.60 -8.34 11.85
N TRP A 107 10.37 -8.85 11.80
CA TRP A 107 9.68 -9.10 10.55
C TRP A 107 9.48 -7.82 9.75
N GLU A 108 9.01 -6.74 10.38
CA GLU A 108 8.75 -5.45 9.72
C GLU A 108 10.01 -4.78 9.18
N ARG A 109 11.18 -5.02 9.78
CA ARG A 109 12.48 -4.54 9.27
C ARG A 109 13.13 -5.48 8.27
N GLY A 110 12.55 -6.65 8.03
CA GLY A 110 13.13 -7.67 7.15
C GLY A 110 14.36 -8.37 7.71
N GLU A 111 14.63 -8.24 9.02
CA GLU A 111 15.70 -8.97 9.74
C GLU A 111 15.36 -10.45 9.89
N ASP A 112 14.08 -10.77 9.87
CA ASP A 112 13.57 -12.13 9.91
C ASP A 112 12.42 -12.27 8.90
N ARG A 113 12.19 -13.48 8.40
CA ARG A 113 11.13 -13.74 7.43
C ARG A 113 9.86 -14.20 8.11
N ILE A 114 8.71 -13.70 7.60
CA ILE A 114 7.39 -14.18 8.01
C ILE A 114 7.23 -15.61 7.47
N GLY A 115 6.89 -16.56 8.34
CA GLY A 115 6.62 -17.94 7.92
C GLY A 115 5.28 -18.06 7.17
N PRO A 116 5.10 -19.07 6.30
CA PRO A 116 3.88 -19.26 5.52
C PRO A 116 2.59 -19.30 6.37
N PRO A 117 2.53 -19.99 7.53
CA PRO A 117 1.33 -19.99 8.37
C PRO A 117 0.99 -18.59 8.91
N THR A 118 2.00 -17.84 9.33
CA THR A 118 1.82 -16.48 9.86
C THR A 118 1.35 -15.52 8.78
N ASP A 119 1.91 -15.60 7.57
CA ASP A 119 1.46 -14.82 6.42
C ASP A 119 -0.03 -15.02 6.15
N ARG A 120 -0.46 -16.28 6.05
CA ARG A 120 -1.85 -16.64 5.81
C ARG A 120 -2.77 -16.13 6.93
N LEU A 121 -2.34 -16.27 8.19
CA LEU A 121 -3.10 -15.78 9.35
C LEU A 121 -3.24 -14.25 9.32
N VAL A 122 -2.19 -13.51 8.98
CA VAL A 122 -2.25 -12.04 8.84
C VAL A 122 -3.29 -11.63 7.80
N ARG A 123 -3.32 -12.27 6.63
CA ARG A 123 -4.29 -11.95 5.58
C ARG A 123 -5.72 -12.20 6.02
N LEU A 124 -5.98 -13.32 6.69
CA LEU A 124 -7.30 -13.63 7.25
C LEU A 124 -7.68 -12.62 8.34
N LEU A 125 -6.74 -12.24 9.19
CA LEU A 125 -6.95 -11.26 10.25
C LEU A 125 -7.33 -9.89 9.66
N VAL A 126 -6.64 -9.45 8.60
CA VAL A 126 -6.97 -8.19 7.91
C VAL A 126 -8.38 -8.25 7.34
N ALA A 127 -8.75 -9.33 6.65
CA ALA A 127 -10.08 -9.50 6.09
C ALA A 127 -11.19 -9.62 7.16
N ALA A 128 -10.86 -10.12 8.35
CA ALA A 128 -11.81 -10.27 9.45
C ALA A 128 -12.04 -8.95 10.22
N ILE A 129 -10.99 -8.15 10.40
CA ILE A 129 -11.07 -6.90 11.17
C ILE A 129 -11.57 -5.73 10.31
N ASP A 130 -11.07 -5.59 9.06
CA ASP A 130 -11.58 -4.58 8.13
C ASP A 130 -12.85 -5.08 7.44
N GLY A 131 -13.99 -4.87 8.08
CA GLY A 131 -15.31 -5.28 7.57
C GLY A 131 -15.73 -4.64 6.24
N GLU A 132 -15.02 -3.63 5.77
CA GLU A 132 -15.25 -2.99 4.47
C GLU A 132 -14.29 -3.52 3.37
N LEU A 133 -13.36 -4.42 3.73
CA LEU A 133 -12.41 -4.99 2.79
C LEU A 133 -13.14 -5.90 1.78
N ARG A 134 -12.84 -5.70 0.51
CA ARG A 134 -13.29 -6.59 -0.57
C ARG A 134 -12.07 -7.33 -1.15
N PRO A 135 -11.98 -8.62 -1.00
CA PRO A 135 -12.96 -9.64 -0.65
C PRO A 135 -13.10 -9.84 0.86
N GLY A 136 -14.26 -10.37 1.27
CA GLY A 136 -14.43 -10.86 2.63
C GLY A 136 -13.56 -12.10 2.93
N VAL A 137 -13.61 -12.56 4.19
CA VAL A 137 -12.79 -13.67 4.71
C VAL A 137 -12.81 -14.92 3.81
N SER A 138 -14.00 -15.31 3.30
CA SER A 138 -14.14 -16.51 2.46
C SER A 138 -13.30 -16.45 1.19
N ALA A 139 -13.34 -15.31 0.47
CA ALA A 139 -12.58 -15.16 -0.77
C ALA A 139 -11.07 -15.05 -0.52
N VAL A 140 -10.64 -14.50 0.62
CA VAL A 140 -9.24 -14.55 1.03
C VAL A 140 -8.83 -15.99 1.33
N ALA A 141 -9.66 -16.75 2.07
CA ALA A 141 -9.38 -18.14 2.40
C ALA A 141 -9.20 -19.04 1.15
N GLU A 142 -10.04 -18.85 0.13
CA GLU A 142 -9.93 -19.56 -1.17
C GLU A 142 -8.61 -19.27 -1.90
N HIS A 143 -8.03 -18.09 -1.69
CA HIS A 143 -6.78 -17.68 -2.33
C HIS A 143 -5.52 -18.17 -1.60
N LEU A 144 -5.61 -18.48 -0.30
CA LEU A 144 -4.44 -18.85 0.51
C LEU A 144 -3.59 -20.02 -0.03
N PRO A 145 -4.18 -21.10 -0.61
CA PRO A 145 -3.37 -22.20 -1.16
C PRO A 145 -2.49 -21.80 -2.35
N GLN A 146 -2.81 -20.70 -3.03
CA GLN A 146 -2.11 -20.23 -4.24
C GLN A 146 -0.94 -19.31 -3.93
N ILE A 147 -0.77 -18.91 -2.64
CA ILE A 147 0.30 -18.00 -2.23
C ILE A 147 1.64 -18.71 -2.29
N SER A 148 2.56 -18.16 -3.08
CA SER A 148 3.95 -18.60 -3.18
C SER A 148 4.67 -18.44 -1.84
N ASP A 149 5.62 -19.32 -1.55
CA ASP A 149 6.49 -19.20 -0.38
C ASP A 149 7.61 -18.15 -0.57
N GLU A 150 7.74 -17.59 -1.78
CA GLU A 150 8.71 -16.52 -2.05
C GLU A 150 8.08 -15.13 -1.87
N PRO A 151 8.79 -14.18 -1.26
CA PRO A 151 8.31 -12.80 -1.16
C PRO A 151 8.30 -12.11 -2.52
N GLY A 152 7.27 -11.31 -2.77
CA GLY A 152 7.08 -10.58 -4.03
C GLY A 152 8.00 -9.37 -4.19
N ARG A 153 9.32 -9.58 -4.25
CA ARG A 153 10.31 -8.50 -4.31
C ARG A 153 10.39 -7.77 -5.65
N ASP A 154 9.94 -8.42 -6.72
CA ASP A 154 10.09 -7.92 -8.10
C ASP A 154 8.76 -7.44 -8.69
N TRP A 155 7.83 -7.00 -7.83
CA TRP A 155 6.53 -6.50 -8.24
C TRP A 155 6.35 -5.04 -7.85
N GLU A 156 5.77 -4.26 -8.74
CA GLU A 156 5.20 -2.95 -8.41
C GLU A 156 3.68 -3.07 -8.34
N LEU A 157 3.08 -2.48 -7.30
CA LEU A 157 1.64 -2.35 -7.16
C LEU A 157 1.22 -1.00 -7.74
N HIS A 158 0.55 -1.02 -8.87
CA HIS A 158 -0.02 0.15 -9.50
C HIS A 158 -1.46 0.35 -9.03
N VAL A 159 -1.78 1.55 -8.56
CA VAL A 159 -3.11 1.95 -8.09
C VAL A 159 -3.60 3.13 -8.92
N ASP A 160 -4.64 2.93 -9.72
CA ASP A 160 -5.34 4.02 -10.41
C ASP A 160 -6.19 4.80 -9.40
N VAL A 161 -5.87 6.07 -9.18
CA VAL A 161 -6.52 6.87 -8.13
C VAL A 161 -7.96 7.28 -8.46
N ALA A 162 -8.35 7.24 -9.72
CA ALA A 162 -9.71 7.57 -10.14
C ALA A 162 -10.67 6.38 -9.92
N THR A 163 -10.24 5.18 -10.32
CA THR A 163 -11.04 3.95 -10.30
C THR A 163 -10.78 3.06 -9.09
N LEU A 164 -9.67 3.28 -8.37
CA LEU A 164 -9.15 2.44 -7.29
C LEU A 164 -8.82 0.99 -7.74
N ARG A 165 -8.62 0.79 -9.04
CA ARG A 165 -8.13 -0.49 -9.57
C ARG A 165 -6.66 -0.67 -9.24
N THR A 166 -6.31 -1.89 -8.87
CA THR A 166 -4.95 -2.29 -8.52
C THR A 166 -4.44 -3.34 -9.51
N THR A 167 -3.15 -3.24 -9.87
CA THR A 167 -2.48 -4.19 -10.77
C THR A 167 -1.05 -4.42 -10.27
N PHE A 168 -0.66 -5.69 -10.14
CA PHE A 168 0.73 -6.05 -9.90
C PHE A 168 1.47 -6.15 -11.25
N LEU A 169 2.56 -5.42 -11.38
CA LEU A 169 3.43 -5.49 -12.54
C LEU A 169 4.80 -6.04 -12.14
N SER A 170 5.29 -7.01 -12.90
CA SER A 170 6.65 -7.54 -12.73
C SER A 170 7.66 -6.46 -13.13
N VAL A 171 8.61 -6.16 -12.25
CA VAL A 171 9.73 -5.26 -12.55
C VAL A 171 10.90 -6.09 -13.01
N SER A 172 11.20 -6.04 -14.31
CA SER A 172 12.44 -6.60 -14.82
C SER A 172 13.58 -5.72 -14.32
N ARG A 173 14.39 -6.21 -13.36
CA ARG A 173 15.65 -5.55 -13.05
C ARG A 173 16.56 -5.76 -14.25
N ALA A 174 16.86 -4.69 -14.98
CA ALA A 174 18.00 -4.69 -15.88
C ALA A 174 19.24 -5.06 -15.08
N ALA A 175 19.92 -6.11 -15.52
CA ALA A 175 21.15 -6.60 -14.92
C ALA A 175 22.28 -5.58 -15.00
#